data_3b6eea9a3b6f788659e7593c82243dcd
#
_entry.id   3b6eea9a3b6f788659e7593c82243dcd
#
_cell.length_a   1.000
_cell.length_b   1.000
_cell.length_c   1.000
_cell.angle_alpha   90.00
_cell.angle_beta   90.00
_cell.angle_gamma   90.00
#
_symmetry.space_group_name_H-M   'P 1'
#
loop_
_entity.id
_entity.type
_entity.pdbx_description
1 polymer ?
#
loop_
_entity_poly.entity_id
_entity_poly.type
_entity_poly.pdbx_seq_one_letter_code
_entity_poly.pdbx_strand_id
1 'polypeptide(L)'
;GVRFGYNVNAYTSRFETVYNLSDIPLERESFVDSVMLILHDWSCNISCEQEDLDAERGVISEEWRRRDEVRSRMAMAQTNLIYNGAKHTERSVLGTLEIINGFKRQEILDFYEKWYRPDLQAIIIVGDFDIDDMEARVKRIFSTVPVGENIVPKEEYPVPAIEEPLFENIVDPDIKFQALKVIHRLPFPNKEERQNEGFWKQYFTKNVINSMIATRLKEVAQKPDSPVNSAVVVTNTVSDDFYTTLFTFTPKGEDKLEDALALYTREIKRMTDFGFSKDEFEVAKANIRKRNRLDNEISRESIENEQIVNICLENFLRDFPMVLPDTMLEIQKNSLGNLSYEEVMAYVPFMLRDCEKIYTYNIGTDKAGLLPTTERMKEIIAETEKEVLKPEFVKFAKVDLVKDVEGGKIEKTKKIKGMDGEIWTLGN
;
A
#
# COMPACT_ATOMS: atom_id res chain seq x y z
N GLY A 1 -28.96 17.76 -2.87
CA GLY A 1 -28.75 17.39 -1.48
C GLY A 1 -27.67 16.33 -1.34
N VAL A 2 -27.10 16.24 -0.18
CA VAL A 2 -26.05 15.25 0.15
C VAL A 2 -26.65 13.84 0.12
N ARG A 3 -25.97 12.90 -0.55
CA ARG A 3 -26.42 11.49 -0.65
C ARG A 3 -25.35 10.58 -0.04
N PHE A 4 -25.78 9.71 0.87
CA PHE A 4 -24.92 8.67 1.44
C PHE A 4 -24.39 7.73 0.35
N GLY A 5 -23.11 7.40 0.39
CA GLY A 5 -22.43 6.60 -0.63
C GLY A 5 -22.04 7.36 -1.91
N TYR A 6 -22.40 8.64 -2.02
CA TYR A 6 -21.99 9.50 -3.14
C TYR A 6 -21.18 10.73 -2.65
N ASN A 7 -21.82 11.59 -1.81
CA ASN A 7 -21.15 12.77 -1.23
C ASN A 7 -20.72 12.53 0.22
N VAL A 8 -21.29 11.53 0.87
CA VAL A 8 -21.01 11.17 2.27
C VAL A 8 -20.45 9.77 2.30
N ASN A 9 -19.29 9.63 2.91
CA ASN A 9 -18.66 8.34 3.11
C ASN A 9 -17.87 8.33 4.42
N ALA A 10 -17.55 7.15 4.92
CA ALA A 10 -16.64 6.96 6.03
C ALA A 10 -15.87 5.65 5.85
N TYR A 11 -14.66 5.59 6.39
CA TYR A 11 -13.91 4.35 6.49
C TYR A 11 -13.23 4.24 7.83
N THR A 12 -13.02 3.02 8.27
CA THR A 12 -12.23 2.71 9.47
C THR A 12 -11.07 1.81 9.09
N SER A 13 -9.87 2.20 9.50
CA SER A 13 -8.70 1.36 9.49
C SER A 13 -8.36 0.86 10.90
N ARG A 14 -7.16 0.35 11.10
CA ARG A 14 -6.70 -0.07 12.44
C ARG A 14 -6.40 1.09 13.38
N PHE A 15 -6.13 2.25 12.82
CA PHE A 15 -5.57 3.39 13.56
C PHE A 15 -6.43 4.63 13.50
N GLU A 16 -7.33 4.73 12.52
CA GLU A 16 -8.18 5.91 12.32
C GLU A 16 -9.57 5.54 11.82
N THR A 17 -10.52 6.44 12.06
CA THR A 17 -11.80 6.53 11.36
C THR A 17 -11.87 7.90 10.68
N VAL A 18 -12.17 7.91 9.40
CA VAL A 18 -12.29 9.14 8.60
C VAL A 18 -13.70 9.25 8.07
N TYR A 19 -14.31 10.40 8.34
CA TYR A 19 -15.62 10.79 7.78
C TYR A 19 -15.38 11.86 6.74
N ASN A 20 -15.98 11.72 5.57
CA ASN A 20 -15.80 12.70 4.49
C ASN A 20 -17.12 13.12 3.85
N LEU A 21 -17.17 14.38 3.51
CA LEU A 21 -18.20 15.03 2.73
C LEU A 21 -17.55 15.69 1.51
N SER A 22 -17.99 15.38 0.30
CA SER A 22 -17.43 15.91 -0.93
C SER A 22 -18.48 16.62 -1.78
N ASP A 23 -18.02 17.42 -2.74
CA ASP A 23 -18.87 18.13 -3.71
C ASP A 23 -19.95 18.98 -3.06
N ILE A 24 -19.58 19.71 -2.02
CA ILE A 24 -20.48 20.61 -1.29
C ILE A 24 -20.56 21.94 -2.01
N PRO A 25 -21.74 22.35 -2.51
CA PRO A 25 -21.91 23.65 -3.15
C PRO A 25 -21.70 24.82 -2.16
N LEU A 26 -20.83 25.77 -2.51
CA LEU A 26 -20.51 26.92 -1.66
C LEU A 26 -21.41 28.13 -1.89
N GLU A 27 -22.23 28.13 -2.96
CA GLU A 27 -23.10 29.27 -3.33
C GLU A 27 -24.21 29.56 -2.29
N ARG A 28 -24.43 28.64 -1.37
CA ARG A 28 -25.42 28.77 -0.31
C ARG A 28 -24.77 28.58 1.07
N GLU A 29 -24.64 29.65 1.81
CA GLU A 29 -24.12 29.63 3.19
C GLU A 29 -24.83 28.59 4.09
N SER A 30 -26.16 28.42 3.91
CA SER A 30 -26.92 27.41 4.67
C SER A 30 -26.48 25.98 4.43
N PHE A 31 -25.89 25.66 3.25
CA PHE A 31 -25.31 24.35 3.01
C PHE A 31 -23.99 24.17 3.76
N VAL A 32 -23.14 25.20 3.76
CA VAL A 32 -21.88 25.18 4.49
C VAL A 32 -22.17 25.01 6.00
N ASP A 33 -23.10 25.79 6.53
CA ASP A 33 -23.51 25.68 7.96
C ASP A 33 -24.05 24.28 8.29
N SER A 34 -24.86 23.70 7.39
CA SER A 34 -25.39 22.34 7.59
C SER A 34 -24.28 21.27 7.58
N VAL A 35 -23.30 21.39 6.69
CA VAL A 35 -22.15 20.48 6.64
C VAL A 35 -21.29 20.60 7.89
N MET A 36 -21.04 21.83 8.33
CA MET A 36 -20.30 22.08 9.57
C MET A 36 -21.01 21.49 10.80
N LEU A 37 -22.35 21.58 10.85
CA LEU A 37 -23.15 20.97 11.90
C LEU A 37 -23.06 19.43 11.86
N ILE A 38 -23.15 18.81 10.66
CA ILE A 38 -23.00 17.36 10.50
C ILE A 38 -21.62 16.91 11.01
N LEU A 39 -20.54 17.59 10.61
CA LEU A 39 -19.19 17.27 11.07
C LEU A 39 -19.05 17.42 12.60
N HIS A 40 -19.64 18.49 13.16
CA HIS A 40 -19.67 18.70 14.59
C HIS A 40 -20.41 17.58 15.31
N ASP A 41 -21.60 17.20 14.86
CA ASP A 41 -22.40 16.15 15.50
C ASP A 41 -21.72 14.78 15.38
N TRP A 42 -21.03 14.51 14.28
CA TRP A 42 -20.20 13.30 14.17
C TRP A 42 -19.03 13.31 15.16
N SER A 43 -18.50 14.48 15.47
CA SER A 43 -17.34 14.59 16.37
C SER A 43 -17.68 14.40 17.85
N CYS A 44 -18.91 14.73 18.29
CA CYS A 44 -19.25 14.72 19.72
C CYS A 44 -20.72 14.44 20.07
N ASN A 45 -21.62 14.26 19.11
CA ASN A 45 -23.07 14.25 19.34
C ASN A 45 -23.82 13.09 18.68
N ILE A 46 -23.22 11.91 18.56
CA ILE A 46 -23.97 10.76 18.01
C ILE A 46 -25.08 10.31 18.95
N SER A 47 -26.30 10.07 18.43
CA SER A 47 -27.42 9.56 19.21
C SER A 47 -27.34 8.07 19.49
N CYS A 48 -26.86 7.31 18.49
CA CYS A 48 -26.73 5.85 18.55
C CYS A 48 -27.99 5.17 19.11
N GLU A 49 -29.15 5.42 18.49
CA GLU A 49 -30.40 4.83 18.95
C GLU A 49 -30.39 3.31 18.84
N GLN A 50 -31.07 2.63 19.78
CA GLN A 50 -31.05 1.16 19.85
C GLN A 50 -31.63 0.51 18.58
N GLU A 51 -32.68 1.10 17.99
CA GLU A 51 -33.32 0.59 16.78
C GLU A 51 -32.39 0.68 15.58
N ASP A 52 -31.65 1.78 15.43
CA ASP A 52 -30.66 1.96 14.35
C ASP A 52 -29.50 0.99 14.51
N LEU A 53 -29.02 0.79 15.75
CA LEU A 53 -27.98 -0.17 16.07
C LEU A 53 -28.38 -1.60 15.69
N ASP A 54 -29.59 -2.01 16.03
CA ASP A 54 -30.08 -3.36 15.77
C ASP A 54 -30.31 -3.59 14.27
N ALA A 55 -30.74 -2.56 13.53
CA ALA A 55 -30.85 -2.59 12.07
C ALA A 55 -29.46 -2.76 11.41
N GLU A 56 -28.45 -1.99 11.88
CA GLU A 56 -27.11 -1.99 11.34
C GLU A 56 -26.35 -3.31 11.60
N ARG A 57 -26.65 -4.03 12.70
CA ARG A 57 -26.06 -5.36 12.97
C ARG A 57 -26.23 -6.33 11.81
N GLY A 58 -27.43 -6.32 11.17
CA GLY A 58 -27.71 -7.14 10.00
C GLY A 58 -26.80 -6.80 8.83
N VAL A 59 -26.60 -5.52 8.56
CA VAL A 59 -25.76 -5.01 7.47
C VAL A 59 -24.30 -5.41 7.70
N ILE A 60 -23.76 -5.16 8.90
CA ILE A 60 -22.38 -5.50 9.26
C ILE A 60 -22.15 -7.02 9.25
N SER A 61 -23.15 -7.81 9.70
CA SER A 61 -23.06 -9.27 9.64
C SER A 61 -22.96 -9.80 8.22
N GLU A 62 -23.71 -9.20 7.28
CA GLU A 62 -23.61 -9.54 5.85
C GLU A 62 -22.29 -9.08 5.25
N GLU A 63 -21.77 -7.92 5.65
CA GLU A 63 -20.44 -7.48 5.24
C GLU A 63 -19.36 -8.46 5.74
N TRP A 64 -19.45 -8.90 6.99
CA TRP A 64 -18.55 -9.88 7.56
C TRP A 64 -18.57 -11.20 6.77
N ARG A 65 -19.76 -11.71 6.43
CA ARG A 65 -19.92 -12.95 5.62
C ARG A 65 -19.31 -12.82 4.23
N ARG A 66 -19.47 -11.65 3.58
CA ARG A 66 -18.86 -11.38 2.27
C ARG A 66 -17.32 -11.32 2.34
N ARG A 67 -16.77 -10.94 3.48
CA ARG A 67 -15.32 -10.92 3.71
C ARG A 67 -14.75 -12.27 4.11
N ASP A 68 -15.58 -13.27 4.43
CA ASP A 68 -15.14 -14.64 4.74
C ASP A 68 -14.85 -15.45 3.46
N GLU A 69 -14.17 -14.82 2.51
CA GLU A 69 -13.62 -15.47 1.32
C GLU A 69 -12.18 -15.90 1.57
N VAL A 70 -11.74 -16.94 0.86
CA VAL A 70 -10.37 -17.47 0.97
C VAL A 70 -9.30 -16.39 0.84
N ARG A 71 -9.50 -15.41 -0.05
CA ARG A 71 -8.57 -14.30 -0.23
C ARG A 71 -8.42 -13.47 1.05
N SER A 72 -9.51 -13.18 1.74
CA SER A 72 -9.51 -12.40 2.98
C SER A 72 -8.91 -13.19 4.13
N ARG A 73 -9.24 -14.49 4.25
CA ARG A 73 -8.62 -15.36 5.27
C ARG A 73 -7.12 -15.48 5.09
N MET A 74 -6.65 -15.68 3.85
CA MET A 74 -5.22 -15.71 3.52
C MET A 74 -4.52 -14.37 3.82
N ALA A 75 -5.15 -13.24 3.48
CA ALA A 75 -4.61 -11.92 3.76
C ALA A 75 -4.51 -11.66 5.26
N MET A 76 -5.51 -12.08 6.03
CA MET A 76 -5.49 -11.97 7.49
C MET A 76 -4.39 -12.85 8.11
N ALA A 77 -4.29 -14.11 7.69
CA ALA A 77 -3.23 -15.01 8.14
C ALA A 77 -1.84 -14.46 7.84
N GLN A 78 -1.62 -13.95 6.61
CA GLN A 78 -0.37 -13.31 6.24
C GLN A 78 -0.08 -12.05 7.08
N THR A 79 -1.11 -11.24 7.35
CA THR A 79 -0.98 -10.06 8.20
C THR A 79 -0.56 -10.44 9.63
N ASN A 80 -1.15 -11.52 10.18
CA ASN A 80 -0.79 -12.00 11.50
C ASN A 80 0.69 -12.42 11.58
N LEU A 81 1.21 -13.08 10.56
CA LEU A 81 2.65 -13.40 10.47
C LEU A 81 3.51 -12.12 10.42
N ILE A 82 3.11 -11.15 9.61
CA ILE A 82 3.84 -9.88 9.46
C ILE A 82 3.90 -9.10 10.78
N TYR A 83 2.81 -9.08 11.54
CA TYR A 83 2.75 -8.36 12.81
C TYR A 83 3.31 -9.15 14.01
N ASN A 84 3.75 -10.39 13.82
CA ASN A 84 4.50 -11.20 14.78
C ASN A 84 3.92 -11.18 16.21
N GLY A 85 2.63 -11.50 16.36
CA GLY A 85 1.96 -11.53 17.66
C GLY A 85 1.68 -10.16 18.29
N ALA A 86 1.85 -9.06 17.55
CA ALA A 86 1.43 -7.75 18.02
C ALA A 86 -0.08 -7.71 18.30
N LYS A 87 -0.51 -6.87 19.21
CA LYS A 87 -1.93 -6.69 19.58
C LYS A 87 -2.85 -6.45 18.37
N HIS A 88 -2.31 -5.92 17.28
CA HIS A 88 -3.00 -5.72 16.02
C HIS A 88 -3.54 -7.02 15.39
N THR A 89 -2.95 -8.18 15.71
CA THR A 89 -3.36 -9.49 15.20
C THR A 89 -4.60 -10.03 15.91
N GLU A 90 -4.83 -9.59 17.14
CA GLU A 90 -5.94 -10.03 17.96
C GLU A 90 -7.27 -9.35 17.59
N ARG A 91 -7.21 -8.27 16.82
CA ARG A 91 -8.37 -7.42 16.54
C ARG A 91 -8.56 -7.17 15.05
N SER A 92 -9.62 -7.73 14.51
CA SER A 92 -10.12 -7.35 13.19
C SER A 92 -10.82 -5.98 13.27
N VAL A 93 -10.66 -5.14 12.24
CA VAL A 93 -11.38 -3.86 12.15
C VAL A 93 -12.90 -4.06 12.17
N LEU A 94 -13.38 -5.14 11.55
CA LEU A 94 -14.82 -5.46 11.52
C LEU A 94 -15.28 -6.24 12.77
N GLY A 95 -14.35 -6.77 13.56
CA GLY A 95 -14.66 -7.63 14.70
C GLY A 95 -15.00 -9.07 14.31
N THR A 96 -15.69 -9.77 15.21
CA THR A 96 -16.20 -11.13 15.02
C THR A 96 -17.74 -11.11 15.02
N LEU A 97 -18.38 -12.12 14.43
CA LEU A 97 -19.85 -12.24 14.46
C LEU A 97 -20.40 -12.28 15.89
N GLU A 98 -19.66 -12.86 16.82
CA GLU A 98 -20.04 -12.89 18.23
C GLU A 98 -20.09 -11.47 18.82
N ILE A 99 -19.06 -10.66 18.58
CA ILE A 99 -19.00 -9.27 19.02
C ILE A 99 -20.08 -8.47 18.31
N ILE A 100 -20.18 -8.54 16.97
CA ILE A 100 -21.15 -7.78 16.17
C ILE A 100 -22.58 -8.02 16.68
N ASN A 101 -22.94 -9.25 17.02
CA ASN A 101 -24.27 -9.59 17.47
C ASN A 101 -24.47 -9.39 19.00
N GLY A 102 -23.40 -9.30 19.77
CA GLY A 102 -23.44 -9.31 21.23
C GLY A 102 -23.20 -7.99 21.93
N PHE A 103 -22.48 -7.02 21.30
CA PHE A 103 -22.14 -5.78 21.97
C PHE A 103 -23.37 -4.93 22.31
N LYS A 104 -23.31 -4.18 23.40
CA LYS A 104 -24.40 -3.33 23.85
C LYS A 104 -24.20 -1.90 23.38
N ARG A 105 -25.29 -1.17 23.25
CA ARG A 105 -25.29 0.27 22.94
C ARG A 105 -24.32 1.07 23.82
N GLN A 106 -24.29 0.76 25.12
CA GLN A 106 -23.40 1.45 26.05
C GLN A 106 -21.93 1.27 25.71
N GLU A 107 -21.50 0.10 25.23
CA GLU A 107 -20.11 -0.14 24.86
C GLU A 107 -19.66 0.71 23.66
N ILE A 108 -20.58 1.03 22.73
CA ILE A 108 -20.30 1.97 21.64
C ILE A 108 -20.18 3.39 22.18
N LEU A 109 -21.10 3.79 23.05
CA LEU A 109 -21.06 5.13 23.66
C LEU A 109 -19.81 5.34 24.50
N ASP A 110 -19.41 4.33 25.30
CA ASP A 110 -18.17 4.37 26.09
C ASP A 110 -16.92 4.47 25.19
N PHE A 111 -16.92 3.74 24.04
CA PHE A 111 -15.86 3.84 23.07
C PHE A 111 -15.81 5.23 22.42
N TYR A 112 -16.96 5.75 22.05
CA TYR A 112 -17.10 7.06 21.42
C TYR A 112 -16.64 8.17 22.37
N GLU A 113 -17.11 8.20 23.61
CA GLU A 113 -16.69 9.15 24.63
C GLU A 113 -15.17 9.08 24.90
N LYS A 114 -14.61 7.88 24.92
CA LYS A 114 -13.19 7.66 25.17
C LYS A 114 -12.29 8.14 24.04
N TRP A 115 -12.68 7.96 22.78
CA TRP A 115 -11.79 8.12 21.63
C TRP A 115 -12.14 9.29 20.70
N TYR A 116 -13.41 9.74 20.68
CA TYR A 116 -13.84 10.89 19.88
C TYR A 116 -13.70 12.18 20.68
N ARG A 117 -12.47 12.56 20.92
CA ARG A 117 -12.13 13.74 21.71
C ARG A 117 -11.21 14.70 20.92
N PRO A 118 -11.25 16.02 21.20
CA PRO A 118 -10.60 17.03 20.36
C PRO A 118 -9.10 16.84 20.14
N ASP A 119 -8.37 16.29 21.12
CA ASP A 119 -6.92 16.05 21.03
C ASP A 119 -6.54 14.89 20.07
N LEU A 120 -7.52 14.08 19.66
CA LEU A 120 -7.36 12.98 18.70
C LEU A 120 -8.09 13.21 17.38
N GLN A 121 -8.67 14.41 17.17
CA GLN A 121 -9.43 14.75 15.98
C GLN A 121 -8.75 15.84 15.16
N ALA A 122 -8.95 15.80 13.85
CA ALA A 122 -8.63 16.89 12.95
C ALA A 122 -9.82 17.16 12.03
N ILE A 123 -9.99 18.43 11.68
CA ILE A 123 -10.96 18.88 10.69
C ILE A 123 -10.15 19.38 9.49
N ILE A 124 -10.42 18.82 8.32
CA ILE A 124 -9.77 19.17 7.07
C ILE A 124 -10.84 19.70 6.13
N ILE A 125 -10.71 20.93 5.69
CA ILE A 125 -11.65 21.59 4.75
C ILE A 125 -10.84 22.12 3.58
N VAL A 126 -11.20 21.72 2.37
CA VAL A 126 -10.52 22.13 1.14
C VAL A 126 -11.57 22.59 0.13
N GLY A 127 -11.37 23.76 -0.45
CA GLY A 127 -12.28 24.33 -1.43
C GLY A 127 -11.96 25.79 -1.76
N ASP A 128 -12.79 26.40 -2.60
CA ASP A 128 -12.69 27.80 -2.99
C ASP A 128 -13.53 28.68 -2.05
N PHE A 129 -12.96 29.08 -0.91
CA PHE A 129 -13.61 29.90 0.11
C PHE A 129 -12.60 30.87 0.76
N ASP A 130 -13.11 31.88 1.45
CA ASP A 130 -12.29 32.76 2.28
C ASP A 130 -11.77 31.99 3.50
N ILE A 131 -10.45 31.92 3.66
CA ILE A 131 -9.78 31.11 4.69
C ILE A 131 -10.06 31.66 6.07
N ASP A 132 -10.03 32.98 6.25
CA ASP A 132 -10.23 33.62 7.56
C ASP A 132 -11.67 33.45 8.04
N ASP A 133 -12.65 33.55 7.14
CA ASP A 133 -14.06 33.30 7.44
C ASP A 133 -14.29 31.83 7.81
N MET A 134 -13.72 30.91 7.05
CA MET A 134 -13.86 29.48 7.33
C MET A 134 -13.20 29.10 8.65
N GLU A 135 -12.01 29.62 8.94
CA GLU A 135 -11.33 29.40 10.21
C GLU A 135 -12.16 29.93 11.39
N ALA A 136 -12.75 31.11 11.24
CA ALA A 136 -13.64 31.69 12.27
C ALA A 136 -14.88 30.80 12.51
N ARG A 137 -15.48 30.24 11.43
CA ARG A 137 -16.58 29.27 11.54
C ARG A 137 -16.19 27.99 12.28
N VAL A 138 -15.05 27.39 11.90
CA VAL A 138 -14.51 26.20 12.57
C VAL A 138 -14.32 26.49 14.06
N LYS A 139 -13.62 27.56 14.40
CA LYS A 139 -13.39 27.95 15.81
C LYS A 139 -14.70 28.14 16.57
N ARG A 140 -15.68 28.84 15.98
CA ARG A 140 -16.97 29.09 16.63
C ARG A 140 -17.76 27.81 16.90
N ILE A 141 -17.79 26.87 15.92
CA ILE A 141 -18.61 25.65 16.02
C ILE A 141 -17.92 24.60 16.88
N PHE A 142 -16.65 24.31 16.59
CA PHE A 142 -15.94 23.20 17.23
C PHE A 142 -15.34 23.55 18.60
N SER A 143 -15.29 24.84 18.98
CA SER A 143 -14.96 25.21 20.36
C SER A 143 -16.00 24.73 21.40
N THR A 144 -17.15 24.27 20.94
CA THR A 144 -18.20 23.68 21.79
C THR A 144 -18.05 22.17 22.00
N VAL A 145 -17.13 21.52 21.27
CA VAL A 145 -16.82 20.09 21.45
C VAL A 145 -16.24 19.87 22.86
N PRO A 146 -16.85 19.01 23.69
CA PRO A 146 -16.40 18.83 25.05
C PRO A 146 -15.01 18.19 25.13
N VAL A 147 -14.18 18.71 26.02
CA VAL A 147 -12.92 18.06 26.38
C VAL A 147 -13.25 17.12 27.54
N GLY A 148 -13.05 15.82 27.35
CA GLY A 148 -13.34 14.80 28.36
C GLY A 148 -12.54 15.02 29.65
N GLU A 149 -13.14 14.72 30.81
CA GLU A 149 -12.50 14.90 32.12
C GLU A 149 -11.36 13.88 32.39
N ASN A 150 -11.46 12.66 31.78
CA ASN A 150 -10.51 11.56 31.98
C ASN A 150 -9.79 11.21 30.68
N ILE A 151 -8.81 12.02 30.34
CA ILE A 151 -8.00 11.77 29.11
C ILE A 151 -7.08 10.56 29.35
N VAL A 152 -7.41 9.45 28.69
CA VAL A 152 -6.54 8.27 28.63
C VAL A 152 -5.52 8.47 27.50
N PRO A 153 -4.21 8.36 27.77
CA PRO A 153 -3.21 8.42 26.71
C PRO A 153 -3.47 7.38 25.63
N LYS A 154 -3.18 7.72 24.37
CA LYS A 154 -3.18 6.76 23.29
C LYS A 154 -2.06 5.75 23.56
N GLU A 155 -2.42 4.48 23.72
CA GLU A 155 -1.43 3.42 23.89
C GLU A 155 -0.76 3.13 22.54
N GLU A 156 0.55 3.01 22.57
CA GLU A 156 1.31 2.50 21.44
C GLU A 156 1.45 0.98 21.55
N TYR A 157 1.28 0.30 20.43
CA TYR A 157 1.42 -1.15 20.36
C TYR A 157 2.56 -1.49 19.41
N PRO A 158 3.81 -1.52 19.90
CA PRO A 158 4.95 -1.82 19.05
C PRO A 158 4.83 -3.21 18.45
N VAL A 159 5.26 -3.35 17.22
CA VAL A 159 5.32 -4.64 16.54
C VAL A 159 6.62 -5.35 16.95
N PRO A 160 6.55 -6.56 17.54
CA PRO A 160 7.75 -7.29 17.97
C PRO A 160 8.69 -7.56 16.79
N ALA A 161 10.00 -7.45 17.04
CA ALA A 161 11.02 -7.83 16.08
C ALA A 161 10.98 -9.34 15.81
N ILE A 162 11.44 -9.74 14.63
CA ILE A 162 11.65 -11.13 14.24
C ILE A 162 13.14 -11.41 14.33
N GLU A 163 13.59 -11.92 15.49
CA GLU A 163 15.00 -12.19 15.74
C GLU A 163 15.55 -13.31 14.88
N GLU A 164 14.75 -14.37 14.69
CA GLU A 164 15.09 -15.52 13.85
C GLU A 164 14.01 -15.70 12.77
N PRO A 165 14.36 -16.15 11.55
CA PRO A 165 13.39 -16.33 10.48
C PRO A 165 12.19 -17.18 10.89
N LEU A 166 10.97 -16.69 10.65
CA LEU A 166 9.73 -17.44 10.90
C LEU A 166 9.42 -18.40 9.75
N PHE A 167 8.93 -19.58 10.11
CA PHE A 167 8.51 -20.61 9.17
C PHE A 167 7.10 -21.07 9.56
N GLU A 168 6.09 -20.49 8.91
CA GLU A 168 4.69 -20.83 9.14
C GLU A 168 3.91 -20.90 7.85
N ASN A 169 3.08 -21.94 7.70
CA ASN A 169 2.33 -22.17 6.48
C ASN A 169 0.87 -21.70 6.62
N ILE A 170 0.31 -21.18 5.55
CA ILE A 170 -1.10 -20.79 5.45
C ILE A 170 -1.83 -21.91 4.71
N VAL A 171 -2.62 -22.68 5.46
CA VAL A 171 -3.38 -23.81 4.96
C VAL A 171 -4.87 -23.51 5.06
N ASP A 172 -5.59 -23.59 3.92
CA ASP A 172 -7.03 -23.33 3.89
C ASP A 172 -7.70 -24.25 2.85
N PRO A 173 -8.88 -24.83 3.13
CA PRO A 173 -9.54 -25.79 2.24
C PRO A 173 -9.91 -25.22 0.88
N ASP A 174 -10.08 -23.93 0.78
CA ASP A 174 -10.47 -23.25 -0.46
C ASP A 174 -9.30 -22.78 -1.32
N ILE A 175 -8.05 -22.93 -0.84
CA ILE A 175 -6.86 -22.64 -1.64
C ILE A 175 -6.72 -23.70 -2.73
N LYS A 176 -6.76 -23.26 -4.00
CA LYS A 176 -6.67 -24.14 -5.19
C LYS A 176 -5.30 -24.13 -5.86
N PHE A 177 -4.36 -23.34 -5.36
CA PHE A 177 -3.00 -23.20 -5.91
C PHE A 177 -1.97 -23.23 -4.79
N GLN A 178 -0.75 -23.62 -5.13
CA GLN A 178 0.38 -23.56 -4.21
C GLN A 178 1.21 -22.31 -4.50
N ALA A 179 1.68 -21.66 -3.47
CA ALA A 179 2.62 -20.57 -3.59
C ALA A 179 3.59 -20.54 -2.41
N LEU A 180 4.88 -20.48 -2.72
CA LEU A 180 5.86 -20.03 -1.74
C LEU A 180 5.81 -18.53 -1.65
N LYS A 181 5.67 -18.01 -0.45
CA LYS A 181 5.82 -16.59 -0.16
C LYS A 181 6.98 -16.39 0.82
N VAL A 182 7.84 -15.46 0.52
CA VAL A 182 8.86 -15.00 1.46
C VAL A 182 8.68 -13.50 1.65
N ILE A 183 8.59 -13.10 2.91
CA ILE A 183 8.33 -11.71 3.28
C ILE A 183 9.60 -11.18 3.96
N HIS A 184 10.19 -10.14 3.38
CA HIS A 184 11.22 -9.36 4.02
C HIS A 184 10.56 -8.18 4.74
N ARG A 185 10.77 -8.07 6.02
CA ARG A 185 10.29 -6.94 6.82
C ARG A 185 11.48 -6.03 7.12
N LEU A 186 11.33 -4.76 6.81
CA LEU A 186 12.37 -3.74 6.93
C LEU A 186 11.82 -2.51 7.66
N PRO A 187 12.63 -1.80 8.45
CA PRO A 187 12.18 -0.63 9.17
C PRO A 187 11.69 0.47 8.21
N PHE A 188 10.57 1.09 8.57
CA PHE A 188 10.09 2.28 7.89
C PHE A 188 10.75 3.53 8.51
N PRO A 189 11.08 4.56 7.73
CA PRO A 189 11.67 5.78 8.25
C PRO A 189 10.81 6.41 9.34
N ASN A 190 11.46 6.87 10.41
CA ASN A 190 10.77 7.56 11.49
C ASN A 190 10.24 8.95 11.06
N LYS A 191 9.50 9.62 11.94
CA LYS A 191 8.90 10.92 11.68
C LYS A 191 9.90 11.98 11.17
N GLU A 192 11.06 12.10 11.81
CA GLU A 192 12.07 13.09 11.44
C GLU A 192 12.68 12.80 10.07
N GLU A 193 12.94 11.53 9.78
CA GLU A 193 13.44 11.09 8.49
C GLU A 193 12.45 11.36 7.36
N ARG A 194 11.14 11.20 7.59
CA ARG A 194 10.09 11.45 6.61
C ARG A 194 9.96 12.93 6.22
N GLN A 195 10.38 13.85 7.08
CA GLN A 195 10.29 15.29 6.87
C GLN A 195 11.39 15.88 5.97
N ASN A 196 12.32 15.06 5.46
CA ASN A 196 13.44 15.54 4.67
C ASN A 196 13.53 14.86 3.29
N GLU A 197 14.30 15.47 2.39
CA GLU A 197 14.48 14.95 1.02
C GLU A 197 15.18 13.57 0.99
N GLY A 198 15.94 13.22 2.01
CA GLY A 198 16.58 11.91 2.13
C GLY A 198 15.60 10.76 2.14
N PHE A 199 14.38 10.98 2.65
CA PHE A 199 13.28 10.03 2.57
C PHE A 199 12.97 9.65 1.12
N TRP A 200 12.84 10.62 0.23
CA TRP A 200 12.53 10.37 -1.18
C TRP A 200 13.67 9.69 -1.92
N LYS A 201 14.90 10.03 -1.58
CA LYS A 201 16.08 9.32 -2.10
C LYS A 201 16.04 7.85 -1.69
N GLN A 202 15.79 7.54 -0.43
CA GLN A 202 15.67 6.18 0.08
C GLN A 202 14.46 5.44 -0.54
N TYR A 203 13.31 6.12 -0.67
CA TYR A 203 12.13 5.59 -1.34
C TYR A 203 12.43 5.15 -2.77
N PHE A 204 13.08 5.99 -3.56
CA PHE A 204 13.45 5.63 -4.94
C PHE A 204 14.55 4.59 -5.01
N THR A 205 15.51 4.58 -4.10
CA THR A 205 16.51 3.51 -3.99
C THR A 205 15.83 2.15 -3.87
N LYS A 206 14.87 2.01 -2.95
CA LYS A 206 14.09 0.77 -2.76
C LYS A 206 13.29 0.41 -4.01
N ASN A 207 12.63 1.38 -4.62
CA ASN A 207 11.83 1.15 -5.84
C ASN A 207 12.68 0.72 -7.03
N VAL A 208 13.88 1.28 -7.21
CA VAL A 208 14.83 0.88 -8.25
C VAL A 208 15.29 -0.54 -8.02
N ILE A 209 15.69 -0.90 -6.81
CA ILE A 209 16.08 -2.28 -6.46
C ILE A 209 14.93 -3.25 -6.72
N ASN A 210 13.71 -2.94 -6.26
CA ASN A 210 12.54 -3.79 -6.52
C ASN A 210 12.23 -3.96 -8.01
N SER A 211 12.41 -2.92 -8.82
CA SER A 211 12.22 -2.99 -10.27
C SER A 211 13.26 -3.91 -10.93
N MET A 212 14.52 -3.87 -10.48
CA MET A 212 15.56 -4.77 -10.96
C MET A 212 15.30 -6.21 -10.53
N ILE A 213 14.91 -6.43 -9.26
CA ILE A 213 14.52 -7.76 -8.74
C ILE A 213 13.36 -8.33 -9.57
N ALA A 214 12.30 -7.54 -9.77
CA ALA A 214 11.12 -7.97 -10.54
C ALA A 214 11.49 -8.42 -11.96
N THR A 215 12.35 -7.66 -12.63
CA THR A 215 12.82 -7.98 -13.97
C THR A 215 13.60 -9.29 -13.96
N ARG A 216 14.52 -9.46 -13.02
CA ARG A 216 15.34 -10.69 -12.93
C ARG A 216 14.51 -11.92 -12.59
N LEU A 217 13.61 -11.82 -11.62
CA LEU A 217 12.73 -12.93 -11.24
C LEU A 217 11.80 -13.34 -12.37
N LYS A 218 11.32 -12.39 -13.17
CA LYS A 218 10.54 -12.68 -14.36
C LYS A 218 11.35 -13.48 -15.39
N GLU A 219 12.59 -13.09 -15.69
CA GLU A 219 13.48 -13.81 -16.60
C GLU A 219 13.76 -15.24 -16.11
N VAL A 220 14.05 -15.39 -14.81
CA VAL A 220 14.30 -16.70 -14.20
C VAL A 220 13.07 -17.60 -14.26
N ALA A 221 11.89 -17.07 -14.01
CA ALA A 221 10.64 -17.84 -14.08
C ALA A 221 10.31 -18.29 -15.52
N GLN A 222 10.75 -17.55 -16.53
CA GLN A 222 10.52 -17.86 -17.95
C GLN A 222 11.50 -18.88 -18.53
N LYS A 223 12.56 -19.26 -17.81
CA LYS A 223 13.49 -20.30 -18.29
C LYS A 223 12.75 -21.64 -18.44
N PRO A 224 13.03 -22.44 -19.48
CA PRO A 224 12.35 -23.73 -19.71
C PRO A 224 12.46 -24.70 -18.53
N ASP A 225 13.62 -24.71 -17.87
CA ASP A 225 13.97 -25.54 -16.72
C ASP A 225 13.57 -24.94 -15.37
N SER A 226 12.95 -23.76 -15.34
CA SER A 226 12.49 -23.13 -14.10
C SER A 226 11.50 -24.03 -13.37
N PRO A 227 11.61 -24.21 -12.04
CA PRO A 227 10.64 -24.99 -11.27
C PRO A 227 9.34 -24.21 -10.99
N VAL A 228 9.25 -22.95 -11.37
CA VAL A 228 8.10 -22.09 -11.12
C VAL A 228 7.47 -21.56 -12.39
N ASN A 229 6.15 -21.33 -12.36
CA ASN A 229 5.40 -20.67 -13.43
C ASN A 229 5.57 -19.14 -13.36
N SER A 230 5.71 -18.61 -12.17
CA SER A 230 5.88 -17.18 -11.94
C SER A 230 6.68 -16.90 -10.69
N ALA A 231 7.41 -15.80 -10.70
CA ALA A 231 8.06 -15.20 -9.54
C ALA A 231 7.80 -13.70 -9.56
N VAL A 232 7.18 -13.19 -8.51
CA VAL A 232 6.74 -11.79 -8.41
C VAL A 232 7.25 -11.19 -7.11
N VAL A 233 7.60 -9.91 -7.15
CA VAL A 233 7.95 -9.12 -5.97
C VAL A 233 7.07 -7.88 -5.87
N VAL A 234 6.56 -7.62 -4.66
CA VAL A 234 5.74 -6.43 -4.36
C VAL A 234 6.21 -5.84 -3.04
N THR A 235 6.36 -4.52 -2.99
CA THR A 235 6.66 -3.81 -1.74
C THR A 235 5.46 -3.01 -1.30
N ASN A 236 5.12 -3.13 -0.02
CA ASN A 236 4.03 -2.40 0.62
C ASN A 236 4.50 -1.77 1.93
N THR A 237 4.07 -0.55 2.20
CA THR A 237 4.08 0.01 3.55
C THR A 237 2.95 -0.64 4.33
N VAL A 238 3.25 -1.26 5.46
CA VAL A 238 2.26 -2.02 6.25
C VAL A 238 1.86 -1.25 7.50
N SER A 239 2.81 -0.57 8.11
CA SER A 239 2.60 0.31 9.26
C SER A 239 3.60 1.46 9.24
N ASP A 240 3.52 2.33 10.23
CA ASP A 240 4.51 3.40 10.43
C ASP A 240 5.86 2.89 10.94
N ASP A 241 5.94 1.61 11.33
CA ASP A 241 7.15 0.99 11.88
C ASP A 241 7.96 0.26 10.82
N PHE A 242 7.29 -0.33 9.82
CA PHE A 242 7.95 -1.17 8.81
C PHE A 242 7.22 -1.22 7.47
N TYR A 243 7.97 -1.54 6.44
CA TYR A 243 7.46 -1.95 5.15
C TYR A 243 7.85 -3.41 4.85
N THR A 244 7.13 -4.04 3.94
CA THR A 244 7.43 -5.41 3.53
C THR A 244 7.76 -5.49 2.06
N THR A 245 8.71 -6.34 1.72
CA THR A 245 8.92 -6.82 0.35
C THR A 245 8.48 -8.27 0.29
N LEU A 246 7.39 -8.53 -0.39
CA LEU A 246 6.78 -9.85 -0.56
C LEU A 246 7.25 -10.48 -1.86
N PHE A 247 7.94 -11.59 -1.77
CA PHE A 247 8.28 -12.48 -2.87
C PHE A 247 7.24 -13.59 -2.96
N THR A 248 6.69 -13.81 -4.15
CA THR A 248 5.72 -14.88 -4.39
C THR A 248 6.20 -15.74 -5.56
N PHE A 249 6.44 -17.01 -5.31
CA PHE A 249 6.82 -18.00 -6.30
C PHE A 249 5.69 -19.02 -6.45
N THR A 250 5.22 -19.24 -7.67
CA THR A 250 4.19 -20.24 -7.98
C THR A 250 4.84 -21.48 -8.58
N PRO A 251 5.00 -22.59 -7.83
CA PRO A 251 5.60 -23.80 -8.34
C PRO A 251 4.85 -24.37 -9.56
N LYS A 252 5.57 -25.03 -10.48
CA LYS A 252 4.96 -25.69 -11.64
C LYS A 252 4.13 -26.93 -11.27
N GLY A 253 4.41 -27.55 -10.13
CA GLY A 253 3.72 -28.72 -9.62
C GLY A 253 3.97 -28.90 -8.11
N GLU A 254 3.29 -29.85 -7.55
CA GLU A 254 3.39 -30.20 -6.12
C GLU A 254 4.77 -30.75 -5.75
N ASP A 255 5.44 -31.39 -6.70
CA ASP A 255 6.82 -31.89 -6.59
C ASP A 255 7.87 -30.78 -6.67
N LYS A 256 7.47 -29.52 -6.87
CA LYS A 256 8.36 -28.36 -7.07
C LYS A 256 8.38 -27.38 -5.90
N LEU A 257 7.80 -27.74 -4.75
CA LEU A 257 7.76 -26.87 -3.57
C LEU A 257 9.17 -26.58 -3.03
N GLU A 258 10.00 -27.62 -2.82
CA GLU A 258 11.37 -27.46 -2.36
C GLU A 258 12.26 -26.72 -3.39
N ASP A 259 12.10 -27.07 -4.66
CA ASP A 259 12.84 -26.43 -5.78
C ASP A 259 12.54 -24.93 -5.85
N ALA A 260 11.29 -24.51 -5.55
CA ALA A 260 10.91 -23.10 -5.50
C ALA A 260 11.62 -22.33 -4.38
N LEU A 261 11.78 -22.96 -3.20
CA LEU A 261 12.53 -22.38 -2.08
C LEU A 261 14.03 -22.29 -2.40
N ALA A 262 14.60 -23.33 -3.00
CA ALA A 262 15.99 -23.31 -3.47
C ALA A 262 16.21 -22.24 -4.53
N LEU A 263 15.26 -22.07 -5.47
CA LEU A 263 15.33 -21.02 -6.49
C LEU A 263 15.31 -19.63 -5.84
N TYR A 264 14.37 -19.36 -4.94
CA TYR A 264 14.32 -18.10 -4.21
C TYR A 264 15.65 -17.82 -3.50
N THR A 265 16.16 -18.76 -2.72
CA THR A 265 17.41 -18.60 -1.96
C THR A 265 18.60 -18.34 -2.88
N ARG A 266 18.70 -19.08 -3.98
CA ARG A 266 19.76 -18.92 -4.99
C ARG A 266 19.75 -17.54 -5.63
N GLU A 267 18.57 -17.04 -6.00
CA GLU A 267 18.46 -15.73 -6.63
C GLU A 267 18.71 -14.58 -5.65
N ILE A 268 18.22 -14.68 -4.40
CA ILE A 268 18.56 -13.72 -3.36
C ILE A 268 20.06 -13.66 -3.12
N LYS A 269 20.70 -14.83 -2.97
CA LYS A 269 22.17 -14.92 -2.81
C LYS A 269 22.88 -14.31 -4.03
N ARG A 270 22.48 -14.62 -5.25
CA ARG A 270 23.11 -14.08 -6.47
C ARG A 270 22.99 -12.56 -6.52
N MET A 271 21.81 -12.02 -6.23
CA MET A 271 21.59 -10.56 -6.20
C MET A 271 22.38 -9.88 -5.09
N THR A 272 22.55 -10.53 -3.95
CA THR A 272 23.33 -9.98 -2.83
C THR A 272 24.84 -10.01 -3.09
N ASP A 273 25.34 -11.12 -3.65
CA ASP A 273 26.77 -11.32 -3.88
C ASP A 273 27.29 -10.51 -5.08
N PHE A 274 26.51 -10.37 -6.15
CA PHE A 274 26.95 -9.77 -7.40
C PHE A 274 26.21 -8.49 -7.80
N GLY A 275 25.14 -8.13 -7.08
CA GLY A 275 24.31 -6.97 -7.40
C GLY A 275 23.59 -7.09 -8.76
N PHE A 276 23.45 -5.95 -9.40
CA PHE A 276 22.80 -5.79 -10.71
C PHE A 276 23.75 -5.06 -11.68
N SER A 277 23.55 -5.20 -12.96
CA SER A 277 24.32 -4.46 -13.96
C SER A 277 23.88 -2.98 -14.05
N LYS A 278 24.75 -2.14 -14.64
CA LYS A 278 24.38 -0.75 -14.92
C LYS A 278 23.20 -0.64 -15.88
N ASP A 279 23.07 -1.54 -16.84
CA ASP A 279 21.93 -1.56 -17.75
C ASP A 279 20.63 -1.86 -17.02
N GLU A 280 20.62 -2.82 -16.09
CA GLU A 280 19.44 -3.11 -15.23
C GLU A 280 19.05 -1.89 -14.41
N PHE A 281 20.02 -1.17 -13.84
CA PHE A 281 19.80 0.05 -13.06
C PHE A 281 19.18 1.16 -13.93
N GLU A 282 19.75 1.45 -15.10
CA GLU A 282 19.23 2.51 -15.97
C GLU A 282 17.82 2.20 -16.49
N VAL A 283 17.56 0.95 -16.87
CA VAL A 283 16.22 0.51 -17.27
C VAL A 283 15.23 0.63 -16.12
N ALA A 284 15.62 0.25 -14.92
CA ALA A 284 14.77 0.38 -13.72
C ALA A 284 14.43 1.85 -13.43
N LYS A 285 15.42 2.75 -13.48
CA LYS A 285 15.20 4.21 -13.34
C LYS A 285 14.22 4.74 -14.38
N ALA A 286 14.42 4.38 -15.65
CA ALA A 286 13.55 4.80 -16.74
C ALA A 286 12.10 4.31 -16.55
N ASN A 287 11.93 3.06 -16.15
CA ASN A 287 10.61 2.48 -15.88
C ASN A 287 9.89 3.18 -14.71
N ILE A 288 10.61 3.51 -13.64
CA ILE A 288 10.05 4.24 -12.50
C ILE A 288 9.65 5.65 -12.92
N ARG A 289 10.52 6.36 -13.66
CA ARG A 289 10.25 7.68 -14.17
C ARG A 289 8.97 7.73 -15.01
N LYS A 290 8.81 6.75 -15.91
CA LYS A 290 7.61 6.60 -16.74
C LYS A 290 6.37 6.24 -15.91
N ARG A 291 6.48 5.27 -15.00
CA ARG A 291 5.36 4.79 -14.18
C ARG A 291 4.81 5.90 -13.28
N ASN A 292 5.69 6.67 -12.68
CA ASN A 292 5.33 7.78 -11.79
C ASN A 292 5.04 9.08 -12.56
N ARG A 293 5.06 9.03 -13.90
CA ARG A 293 4.80 10.19 -14.77
C ARG A 293 5.65 11.43 -14.40
N LEU A 294 6.89 11.19 -14.00
CA LEU A 294 7.76 12.26 -13.51
C LEU A 294 8.14 13.31 -14.58
N ASP A 295 7.91 13.00 -15.85
CA ASP A 295 8.12 13.95 -16.96
C ASP A 295 6.90 14.82 -17.27
N ASN A 296 5.76 14.56 -16.61
CA ASN A 296 4.58 15.37 -16.79
C ASN A 296 4.74 16.73 -16.08
N GLU A 297 4.02 17.71 -16.58
CA GLU A 297 3.82 18.98 -15.88
C GLU A 297 2.51 18.91 -15.10
N ILE A 298 2.52 19.41 -13.88
CA ILE A 298 1.32 19.56 -13.05
C ILE A 298 1.01 21.05 -13.00
N SER A 299 -0.09 21.46 -13.62
CA SER A 299 -0.63 22.80 -13.40
C SER A 299 -1.29 22.86 -12.03
N ARG A 300 -1.03 23.91 -11.26
CA ARG A 300 -1.70 24.12 -9.96
C ARG A 300 -3.21 24.16 -10.07
N GLU A 301 -3.72 24.64 -11.20
CA GLU A 301 -5.16 24.71 -11.50
C GLU A 301 -5.78 23.31 -11.72
N SER A 302 -4.95 22.29 -12.00
CA SER A 302 -5.41 20.89 -12.17
C SER A 302 -5.31 20.05 -10.90
N ILE A 303 -4.89 20.65 -9.78
CA ILE A 303 -4.82 19.92 -8.49
C ILE A 303 -6.24 19.81 -7.93
N GLU A 304 -6.69 18.57 -7.76
CA GLU A 304 -8.01 18.30 -7.21
C GLU A 304 -8.03 18.45 -5.69
N ASN A 305 -9.16 18.90 -5.15
CA ASN A 305 -9.35 19.08 -3.70
C ASN A 305 -9.02 17.79 -2.91
N GLU A 306 -9.40 16.62 -3.43
CA GLU A 306 -9.11 15.34 -2.82
C GLU A 306 -7.61 15.08 -2.63
N GLN A 307 -6.77 15.52 -3.56
CA GLN A 307 -5.31 15.40 -3.42
C GLN A 307 -4.79 16.22 -2.24
N ILE A 308 -5.34 17.42 -2.03
CA ILE A 308 -4.97 18.28 -0.90
C ILE A 308 -5.50 17.69 0.42
N VAL A 309 -6.74 17.19 0.44
CA VAL A 309 -7.30 16.49 1.61
C VAL A 309 -6.39 15.33 2.03
N ASN A 310 -5.94 14.52 1.07
CA ASN A 310 -5.05 13.39 1.34
C ASN A 310 -3.67 13.83 1.88
N ILE A 311 -3.11 14.93 1.38
CA ILE A 311 -1.87 15.50 1.93
C ILE A 311 -2.05 15.93 3.39
N CYS A 312 -3.14 16.61 3.71
CA CYS A 312 -3.45 17.03 5.08
C CYS A 312 -3.70 15.83 5.98
N LEU A 313 -4.40 14.81 5.48
CA LEU A 313 -4.69 13.58 6.21
C LEU A 313 -3.41 12.81 6.54
N GLU A 314 -2.52 12.59 5.56
CA GLU A 314 -1.24 11.92 5.77
C GLU A 314 -0.33 12.72 6.72
N ASN A 315 -0.41 14.04 6.70
CA ASN A 315 0.30 14.87 7.67
C ASN A 315 -0.22 14.66 9.09
N PHE A 316 -1.56 14.70 9.28
CA PHE A 316 -2.16 14.52 10.59
C PHE A 316 -1.94 13.12 11.16
N LEU A 317 -2.10 12.08 10.34
CA LEU A 317 -2.02 10.69 10.79
C LEU A 317 -0.59 10.19 10.95
N ARG A 318 0.31 10.62 10.07
CA ARG A 318 1.65 10.00 9.88
C ARG A 318 2.80 11.00 9.85
N ASP A 319 2.53 12.26 10.11
CA ASP A 319 3.53 13.33 10.08
C ASP A 319 4.29 13.48 8.73
N PHE A 320 3.65 13.12 7.61
CA PHE A 320 4.21 13.42 6.31
C PHE A 320 4.23 14.93 6.03
N PRO A 321 5.22 15.46 5.31
CA PRO A 321 5.26 16.89 5.01
C PRO A 321 4.11 17.30 4.09
N MET A 322 3.48 18.45 4.39
CA MET A 322 2.47 19.04 3.54
C MET A 322 3.15 19.76 2.35
N VAL A 323 3.28 19.03 1.25
CA VAL A 323 3.91 19.54 0.02
C VAL A 323 2.92 19.42 -1.13
N LEU A 324 2.74 20.51 -1.88
CA LEU A 324 1.86 20.51 -3.04
C LEU A 324 2.35 19.55 -4.14
N PRO A 325 1.45 18.99 -4.95
CA PRO A 325 1.78 17.97 -5.95
C PRO A 325 2.82 18.41 -6.98
N ASP A 326 2.83 19.68 -7.40
CA ASP A 326 3.82 20.23 -8.31
C ASP A 326 5.23 20.24 -7.71
N THR A 327 5.34 20.73 -6.47
CA THR A 327 6.60 20.75 -5.72
C THR A 327 7.06 19.33 -5.39
N MET A 328 6.13 18.45 -5.01
CA MET A 328 6.42 17.04 -4.76
C MET A 328 6.98 16.34 -6.01
N LEU A 329 6.43 16.65 -7.19
CA LEU A 329 6.92 16.12 -8.45
C LEU A 329 8.38 16.50 -8.70
N GLU A 330 8.76 17.76 -8.43
CA GLU A 330 10.15 18.22 -8.57
C GLU A 330 11.09 17.53 -7.57
N ILE A 331 10.67 17.36 -6.31
CA ILE A 331 11.44 16.61 -5.30
C ILE A 331 11.66 15.17 -5.79
N GLN A 332 10.63 14.52 -6.30
CA GLN A 332 10.71 13.16 -6.82
C GLN A 332 11.60 13.04 -8.06
N LYS A 333 11.50 13.96 -9.01
CA LYS A 333 12.38 14.04 -10.18
C LYS A 333 13.85 14.12 -9.77
N ASN A 334 14.15 15.05 -8.87
CA ASN A 334 15.51 15.28 -8.38
C ASN A 334 16.04 14.08 -7.60
N SER A 335 15.22 13.51 -6.70
CA SER A 335 15.61 12.34 -5.91
C SER A 335 15.94 11.14 -6.77
N LEU A 336 15.09 10.81 -7.76
CA LEU A 336 15.37 9.73 -8.70
C LEU A 336 16.54 10.05 -9.63
N GLY A 337 16.64 11.29 -10.11
CA GLY A 337 17.71 11.75 -11.01
C GLY A 337 19.10 11.61 -10.37
N ASN A 338 19.21 11.97 -9.11
CA ASN A 338 20.47 12.01 -8.35
C ASN A 338 20.89 10.65 -7.77
N LEU A 339 20.12 9.57 -7.98
CA LEU A 339 20.56 8.23 -7.56
C LEU A 339 21.75 7.76 -8.37
N SER A 340 22.85 7.43 -7.71
CA SER A 340 23.98 6.77 -8.33
C SER A 340 23.83 5.24 -8.29
N TYR A 341 24.47 4.58 -9.24
CA TYR A 341 24.50 3.11 -9.30
C TYR A 341 25.16 2.54 -8.03
N GLU A 342 26.27 3.12 -7.59
CA GLU A 342 27.05 2.67 -6.45
C GLU A 342 26.25 2.74 -5.14
N GLU A 343 25.51 3.82 -4.91
CA GLU A 343 24.63 3.97 -3.73
C GLU A 343 23.53 2.93 -3.72
N VAL A 344 22.91 2.69 -4.87
CA VAL A 344 21.83 1.71 -4.98
C VAL A 344 22.35 0.30 -4.77
N MET A 345 23.52 -0.05 -5.34
CA MET A 345 24.13 -1.37 -5.12
C MET A 345 24.56 -1.57 -3.66
N ALA A 346 25.05 -0.55 -2.98
CA ALA A 346 25.39 -0.63 -1.54
C ALA A 346 24.15 -0.92 -0.65
N TYR A 347 22.94 -0.58 -1.11
CA TYR A 347 21.70 -0.80 -0.36
C TYR A 347 21.10 -2.20 -0.57
N VAL A 348 21.51 -2.94 -1.62
CA VAL A 348 20.99 -4.28 -1.96
C VAL A 348 21.12 -5.28 -0.80
N PRO A 349 22.28 -5.43 -0.12
CA PRO A 349 22.42 -6.37 0.99
C PRO A 349 21.45 -6.06 2.15
N PHE A 350 21.23 -4.80 2.48
CA PHE A 350 20.28 -4.39 3.51
C PHE A 350 18.85 -4.87 3.20
N MET A 351 18.42 -4.74 1.95
CA MET A 351 17.07 -5.17 1.55
C MET A 351 16.89 -6.68 1.45
N LEU A 352 17.94 -7.43 1.09
CA LEU A 352 17.81 -8.84 0.72
C LEU A 352 18.39 -9.80 1.75
N ARG A 353 19.48 -9.44 2.43
CA ARG A 353 20.17 -10.29 3.40
C ARG A 353 19.90 -9.87 4.83
N ASP A 354 20.10 -8.59 5.14
CA ASP A 354 20.18 -8.06 6.50
C ASP A 354 18.79 -7.56 6.97
N CYS A 355 17.73 -8.31 6.66
CA CYS A 355 16.35 -8.01 6.96
C CYS A 355 15.67 -9.18 7.69
N GLU A 356 14.59 -8.90 8.39
CA GLU A 356 13.75 -9.92 9.00
C GLU A 356 13.02 -10.72 7.93
N LYS A 357 12.88 -12.03 8.10
CA LYS A 357 12.32 -12.91 7.09
C LYS A 357 11.21 -13.81 7.63
N ILE A 358 10.17 -13.95 6.85
CA ILE A 358 9.06 -14.89 7.09
C ILE A 358 8.92 -15.76 5.85
N TYR A 359 8.99 -17.07 6.04
CA TYR A 359 8.80 -18.08 5.00
C TYR A 359 7.45 -18.75 5.20
N THR A 360 6.61 -18.77 4.17
CA THR A 360 5.29 -19.38 4.24
C THR A 360 4.91 -20.00 2.90
N TYR A 361 4.29 -21.19 2.96
CA TYR A 361 3.57 -21.73 1.83
C TYR A 361 2.07 -21.49 2.01
N ASN A 362 1.41 -21.10 0.93
CA ASN A 362 -0.04 -21.09 0.83
C ASN A 362 -0.47 -22.35 0.08
N ILE A 363 -1.32 -23.20 0.67
CA ILE A 363 -1.69 -24.49 0.10
C ILE A 363 -3.06 -24.95 0.57
N GLY A 364 -3.74 -25.78 -0.23
CA GLY A 364 -4.98 -26.43 0.15
C GLY A 364 -4.79 -27.47 1.27
N THR A 365 -5.79 -27.60 2.12
CA THR A 365 -5.75 -28.54 3.26
C THR A 365 -5.50 -29.99 2.80
N ASP A 366 -6.05 -30.38 1.66
CA ASP A 366 -5.89 -31.70 1.04
C ASP A 366 -4.43 -32.02 0.64
N LYS A 367 -3.60 -30.99 0.50
CA LYS A 367 -2.19 -31.07 0.07
C LYS A 367 -1.20 -30.65 1.15
N ALA A 368 -1.67 -30.34 2.35
CA ALA A 368 -0.81 -29.90 3.46
C ALA A 368 0.31 -30.90 3.80
N GLY A 369 0.07 -32.20 3.59
CA GLY A 369 1.07 -33.27 3.80
C GLY A 369 2.24 -33.25 2.81
N LEU A 370 2.19 -32.44 1.75
CA LEU A 370 3.29 -32.27 0.79
C LEU A 370 4.28 -31.16 1.18
N LEU A 371 3.95 -30.37 2.20
CA LEU A 371 4.79 -29.28 2.64
C LEU A 371 6.09 -29.80 3.26
N PRO A 372 7.24 -29.15 2.94
CA PRO A 372 8.48 -29.44 3.66
C PRO A 372 8.33 -29.02 5.13
N THR A 373 8.93 -29.78 6.04
CA THR A 373 9.02 -29.39 7.45
C THR A 373 9.90 -28.15 7.62
N THR A 374 9.76 -27.48 8.75
CA THR A 374 10.62 -26.31 9.07
C THR A 374 12.10 -26.68 9.01
N GLU A 375 12.48 -27.84 9.53
CA GLU A 375 13.86 -28.35 9.48
C GLU A 375 14.31 -28.54 8.04
N ARG A 376 13.46 -29.13 7.19
CA ARG A 376 13.79 -29.35 5.78
C ARG A 376 13.91 -28.01 5.03
N MET A 377 13.08 -27.02 5.31
CA MET A 377 13.20 -25.67 4.74
C MET A 377 14.54 -25.03 5.12
N LYS A 378 14.94 -25.13 6.39
CA LYS A 378 16.25 -24.63 6.87
C LYS A 378 17.42 -25.33 6.19
N GLU A 379 17.34 -26.66 6.00
CA GLU A 379 18.34 -27.44 5.27
C GLU A 379 18.49 -26.95 3.83
N ILE A 380 17.38 -26.82 3.09
CA ILE A 380 17.37 -26.33 1.70
C ILE A 380 18.02 -24.96 1.59
N ILE A 381 17.67 -24.05 2.48
CA ILE A 381 18.29 -22.71 2.52
C ILE A 381 19.81 -22.84 2.75
N ALA A 382 20.22 -23.59 3.79
CA ALA A 382 21.63 -23.72 4.15
C ALA A 382 22.45 -24.46 3.06
N GLU A 383 21.87 -25.42 2.36
CA GLU A 383 22.51 -26.13 1.23
C GLU A 383 22.69 -25.16 0.05
N THR A 384 21.64 -24.43 -0.28
CA THR A 384 21.64 -23.49 -1.41
C THR A 384 22.61 -22.31 -1.16
N GLU A 385 22.71 -21.82 0.06
CA GLU A 385 23.66 -20.78 0.43
C GLU A 385 25.12 -21.18 0.27
N LYS A 386 25.44 -22.48 0.28
CA LYS A 386 26.81 -22.99 0.04
C LYS A 386 27.14 -23.08 -1.46
N GLU A 387 26.18 -22.95 -2.33
CA GLU A 387 26.41 -23.01 -3.78
C GLU A 387 27.37 -21.90 -4.25
N VAL A 388 28.32 -22.28 -5.09
CA VAL A 388 29.20 -21.32 -5.76
C VAL A 388 28.49 -20.79 -7.00
N LEU A 389 28.01 -19.56 -6.89
CA LEU A 389 27.25 -18.91 -7.97
C LEU A 389 28.15 -18.09 -8.89
N LYS A 390 27.64 -17.84 -10.09
CA LYS A 390 28.23 -16.88 -11.05
C LYS A 390 27.27 -15.69 -11.20
N PRO A 391 27.80 -14.49 -11.51
CA PRO A 391 26.95 -13.35 -11.84
C PRO A 391 26.09 -13.67 -13.08
N GLU A 392 24.83 -13.33 -13.00
CA GLU A 392 23.88 -13.46 -14.11
C GLU A 392 23.05 -12.17 -14.17
N PHE A 393 23.13 -11.47 -15.29
CA PHE A 393 22.48 -10.19 -15.48
C PHE A 393 21.47 -10.26 -16.63
N VAL A 394 20.38 -9.50 -16.51
CA VAL A 394 19.41 -9.40 -17.60
C VAL A 394 20.01 -8.66 -18.79
N LYS A 395 19.84 -9.21 -19.97
CA LYS A 395 20.29 -8.58 -21.23
C LYS A 395 19.12 -7.90 -21.89
N PHE A 396 19.21 -6.59 -22.03
CA PHE A 396 18.21 -5.83 -22.77
C PHE A 396 18.60 -5.76 -24.25
N ALA A 397 17.72 -6.26 -25.12
CA ALA A 397 17.94 -6.13 -26.55
C ALA A 397 17.74 -4.65 -26.96
N LYS A 398 18.76 -4.02 -27.49
CA LYS A 398 18.67 -2.73 -28.18
C LYS A 398 18.19 -2.96 -29.60
N VAL A 399 16.94 -3.40 -29.75
CA VAL A 399 16.33 -3.62 -31.08
C VAL A 399 15.19 -2.62 -31.20
N ASP A 400 15.28 -1.78 -32.21
CA ASP A 400 14.13 -0.98 -32.64
C ASP A 400 13.03 -1.96 -33.06
N LEU A 401 11.89 -1.92 -32.41
CA LEU A 401 10.72 -2.77 -32.69
C LEU A 401 10.24 -2.59 -34.12
N VAL A 402 10.49 -1.45 -34.71
CA VAL A 402 10.16 -1.12 -36.09
C VAL A 402 11.36 -0.39 -36.70
N LYS A 403 11.99 -1.02 -37.69
CA LYS A 403 13.00 -0.37 -38.52
C LYS A 403 12.30 0.33 -39.67
N ASP A 404 12.71 1.54 -39.95
CA ASP A 404 12.34 2.29 -41.16
C ASP A 404 10.82 2.41 -41.37
N VAL A 405 10.10 2.99 -40.44
CA VAL A 405 8.70 3.39 -40.66
C VAL A 405 8.71 4.62 -41.57
N GLU A 406 8.47 4.45 -42.86
CA GLU A 406 8.06 5.58 -43.66
C GLU A 406 6.70 6.07 -43.20
N GLY A 407 6.64 7.31 -42.73
CA GLY A 407 5.39 7.90 -42.30
C GLY A 407 4.38 7.91 -43.44
N GLY A 408 3.15 7.44 -43.17
CA GLY A 408 2.08 7.48 -44.16
C GLY A 408 1.81 8.90 -44.62
N LYS A 409 1.61 9.12 -45.94
CA LYS A 409 1.21 10.43 -46.46
C LYS A 409 -0.22 10.73 -46.09
N ILE A 410 -0.43 11.93 -45.55
CA ILE A 410 -1.78 12.44 -45.33
C ILE A 410 -2.42 12.77 -46.67
N GLU A 411 -3.38 11.97 -47.11
CA GLU A 411 -4.11 12.18 -48.36
C GLU A 411 -5.24 13.21 -48.25
N LYS A 412 -5.89 13.25 -47.11
CA LYS A 412 -6.98 14.17 -46.83
C LYS A 412 -6.95 14.62 -45.37
N THR A 413 -7.27 15.89 -45.17
CA THR A 413 -7.48 16.49 -43.87
C THR A 413 -8.90 17.08 -43.79
N LYS A 414 -9.66 16.76 -42.75
CA LYS A 414 -11.00 17.29 -42.52
C LYS A 414 -11.08 17.85 -41.11
N LYS A 415 -11.41 19.16 -40.99
CA LYS A 415 -11.65 19.77 -39.68
C LYS A 415 -12.90 19.18 -39.03
N ILE A 416 -12.83 18.93 -37.74
CA ILE A 416 -13.99 18.48 -36.95
C ILE A 416 -14.81 19.71 -36.54
N LYS A 417 -16.08 19.75 -36.96
CA LYS A 417 -16.96 20.87 -36.65
C LYS A 417 -17.25 20.93 -35.14
N GLY A 418 -16.87 22.02 -34.51
CA GLY A 418 -17.09 22.25 -33.07
C GLY A 418 -15.97 21.72 -32.14
N MET A 419 -14.85 21.27 -32.68
CA MET A 419 -13.64 20.90 -31.94
C MET A 419 -12.41 21.46 -32.62
N ASP A 420 -11.39 21.77 -31.85
CA ASP A 420 -10.06 22.12 -32.37
C ASP A 420 -9.28 20.82 -32.68
N GLY A 421 -9.67 20.17 -33.78
CA GLY A 421 -9.10 18.90 -34.21
C GLY A 421 -9.34 18.61 -35.68
N GLU A 422 -8.54 17.70 -36.24
CA GLU A 422 -8.57 17.29 -37.65
C GLU A 422 -8.61 15.77 -37.78
N ILE A 423 -9.35 15.28 -38.76
CA ILE A 423 -9.32 13.89 -39.22
C ILE A 423 -8.36 13.80 -40.39
N TRP A 424 -7.34 12.97 -40.27
CA TRP A 424 -6.42 12.66 -41.35
C TRP A 424 -6.78 11.32 -41.97
N THR A 425 -6.82 11.28 -43.28
CA THR A 425 -6.86 10.04 -44.03
C THR A 425 -5.45 9.75 -44.53
N LEU A 426 -4.92 8.59 -44.16
CA LEU A 426 -3.57 8.16 -44.55
C LEU A 426 -3.66 7.27 -45.81
N GLY A 427 -2.65 7.35 -46.67
CA GLY A 427 -2.59 6.65 -47.95
C GLY A 427 -1.95 5.26 -47.85
N ASN A 428 -2.38 4.42 -46.89
CA ASN A 428 -1.91 3.04 -46.74
C ASN A 428 -3.02 2.06 -46.44
#